data_4801bfd6cb2e7587a38ba8a6a966fea8
#
_entry.id   4801bfd6cb2e7587a38ba8a6a966fea8
#
_cell.length_a   1.000
_cell.length_b   1.000
_cell.length_c   1.000
_cell.angle_alpha   90.00
_cell.angle_beta   90.00
_cell.angle_gamma   90.00
#
_symmetry.space_group_name_H-M   'P 1'
#
loop_
_entity.id
_entity.type
_entity.pdbx_description
1 polymer ?
#
loop_
_entity_poly.entity_id
_entity_poly.type
_entity_poly.pdbx_seq_one_letter_code
_entity_poly.pdbx_strand_id
1 'polypeptide(L)'
;YLLASEELEPVNGWYYTDWLTMLDQDPDMEVRPLAEAIADGYLTDALKEDWLYATISLIDLSRIDAVADSWREVADQLCQRLQEGRYADVEQVLRQSKAYGQGTSYDQVDMTDFLTRAENAGLATTGELRRAVSEAVVYRTGTPLMDRSNGLALYIPYEKYARYQEKVRKALLGSGFQEEDMAFWDEFYSLVKKNGPTKLVWPKNR
;
A
#
# COMPACT_ATOMS: atom_id res chain seq x y z
N TYR A 1 10.06 -2.66 14.17
CA TYR A 1 8.99 -1.83 13.61
C TYR A 1 9.48 -1.02 12.42
N LEU A 2 8.57 -0.67 11.52
CA LEU A 2 8.75 0.29 10.44
C LEU A 2 7.67 1.38 10.58
N LEU A 3 8.08 2.65 10.60
CA LEU A 3 7.18 3.79 10.48
C LEU A 3 7.32 4.38 9.08
N ALA A 4 6.24 4.41 8.32
CA ALA A 4 6.26 4.84 6.91
C ALA A 4 4.89 5.32 6.43
N SER A 5 4.89 6.10 5.35
CA SER A 5 3.69 6.55 4.65
C SER A 5 3.39 5.66 3.45
N GLU A 6 2.10 5.46 3.16
CA GLU A 6 1.60 4.86 1.91
C GLU A 6 1.52 5.90 0.78
N GLU A 7 1.37 7.18 1.12
CA GLU A 7 1.31 8.30 0.19
C GLU A 7 2.66 9.03 0.13
N LEU A 8 2.85 9.91 -0.83
CA LEU A 8 4.01 10.78 -0.90
C LEU A 8 4.07 11.69 0.32
N GLU A 9 5.22 11.69 0.96
CA GLU A 9 5.48 12.57 2.09
C GLU A 9 5.82 14.00 1.61
N PRO A 10 5.45 15.04 2.38
CA PRO A 10 5.85 16.41 2.10
C PRO A 10 7.38 16.54 2.08
N VAL A 11 7.90 17.40 1.20
CA VAL A 11 9.35 17.62 1.06
C VAL A 11 9.99 18.28 2.28
N ASN A 12 9.20 18.87 3.18
CA ASN A 12 9.66 19.49 4.43
C ASN A 12 10.20 18.46 5.43
N GLY A 13 9.93 17.18 5.21
CA GLY A 13 10.25 16.12 6.16
C GLY A 13 9.27 16.08 7.33
N TRP A 14 9.73 15.52 8.43
CA TRP A 14 8.91 15.30 9.61
C TRP A 14 9.18 16.38 10.66
N TYR A 15 8.21 16.63 11.54
CA TYR A 15 8.36 17.53 12.66
C TYR A 15 9.09 16.82 13.80
N TYR A 16 10.27 17.33 14.18
CA TYR A 16 11.18 16.63 15.08
C TYR A 16 11.09 17.09 16.55
N THR A 17 10.61 18.32 16.81
CA THR A 17 10.76 18.96 18.11
C THR A 17 10.09 18.18 19.24
N ASP A 18 8.84 17.78 19.07
CA ASP A 18 8.03 17.22 20.16
C ASP A 18 8.54 15.84 20.57
N TRP A 19 8.72 14.94 19.63
CA TRP A 19 9.15 13.57 19.95
C TRP A 19 10.63 13.49 20.35
N LEU A 20 11.52 14.37 19.85
CA LEU A 20 12.88 14.47 20.37
C LEU A 20 12.89 14.98 21.80
N THR A 21 12.00 15.93 22.15
CA THR A 21 11.84 16.39 23.53
C THR A 21 11.33 15.28 24.45
N MET A 22 10.38 14.45 23.98
CA MET A 22 9.91 13.29 24.74
C MET A 22 11.04 12.28 24.97
N LEU A 23 11.84 12.00 23.95
CA LEU A 23 12.96 11.08 24.03
C LEU A 23 14.11 11.61 24.94
N ASP A 24 14.32 12.93 24.95
CA ASP A 24 15.29 13.57 25.86
C ASP A 24 14.85 13.47 27.34
N GLN A 25 13.55 13.55 27.59
CA GLN A 25 12.98 13.42 28.93
C GLN A 25 12.90 11.97 29.43
N ASP A 26 12.71 11.01 28.52
CA ASP A 26 12.66 9.58 28.78
C ASP A 26 13.40 8.79 27.69
N PRO A 27 14.74 8.69 27.81
CA PRO A 27 15.58 7.98 26.83
C PRO A 27 15.30 6.48 26.73
N ASP A 28 14.68 5.91 27.74
CA ASP A 28 14.32 4.48 27.82
C ASP A 28 12.86 4.23 27.37
N MET A 29 12.19 5.25 26.81
CA MET A 29 10.81 5.13 26.30
C MET A 29 10.66 3.93 25.36
N GLU A 30 9.57 3.21 25.51
CA GLU A 30 9.24 2.11 24.58
C GLU A 30 9.08 2.60 23.14
N VAL A 31 9.51 1.79 22.19
CA VAL A 31 9.52 2.13 20.75
C VAL A 31 8.13 2.46 20.22
N ARG A 32 7.09 1.74 20.67
CA ARG A 32 5.74 1.93 20.16
C ARG A 32 5.14 3.28 20.55
N PRO A 33 5.12 3.73 21.82
CA PRO A 33 4.66 5.07 22.18
C PRO A 33 5.44 6.19 21.47
N LEU A 34 6.77 6.03 21.30
CA LEU A 34 7.58 6.98 20.56
C LEU A 34 7.14 7.06 19.09
N ALA A 35 6.95 5.92 18.42
CA ALA A 35 6.54 5.88 17.02
C ALA A 35 5.11 6.44 16.81
N GLU A 36 4.19 6.19 17.74
CA GLU A 36 2.84 6.79 17.74
C GLU A 36 2.92 8.32 17.88
N ALA A 37 3.78 8.82 18.78
CA ALA A 37 4.00 10.26 18.95
C ALA A 37 4.62 10.91 17.69
N ILE A 38 5.55 10.23 17.02
CA ILE A 38 6.11 10.67 15.73
C ILE A 38 5.01 10.75 14.67
N ALA A 39 4.16 9.73 14.58
CA ALA A 39 3.06 9.67 13.62
C ALA A 39 2.04 10.80 13.83
N ASP A 40 1.66 11.05 15.07
CA ASP A 40 0.71 12.10 15.41
C ASP A 40 1.29 13.51 15.19
N GLY A 41 2.58 13.69 15.49
CA GLY A 41 3.30 14.92 15.20
C GLY A 41 3.37 15.21 13.69
N TYR A 42 3.69 14.19 12.89
CA TYR A 42 3.70 14.28 11.42
C TYR A 42 2.33 14.69 10.87
N LEU A 43 1.25 14.04 11.32
CA LEU A 43 -0.10 14.37 10.87
C LEU A 43 -0.51 15.79 11.29
N THR A 44 -0.19 16.18 12.53
CA THR A 44 -0.49 17.51 13.05
C THR A 44 0.20 18.59 12.22
N ASP A 45 1.45 18.36 11.83
CA ASP A 45 2.20 19.30 11.01
C ASP A 45 1.68 19.33 9.56
N ALA A 46 1.37 18.18 8.98
CA ALA A 46 0.74 18.09 7.67
C ALA A 46 -0.58 18.88 7.59
N LEU A 47 -1.41 18.82 8.64
CA LEU A 47 -2.66 19.57 8.71
C LEU A 47 -2.44 21.08 8.87
N LYS A 48 -1.40 21.53 9.58
CA LYS A 48 -1.04 22.95 9.70
C LYS A 48 -0.58 23.56 8.38
N GLU A 49 0.08 22.75 7.57
CA GLU A 49 0.61 23.14 6.23
C GLU A 49 -0.42 22.89 5.10
N ASP A 50 -1.70 22.64 5.44
CA ASP A 50 -2.77 22.35 4.49
C ASP A 50 -2.46 21.15 3.56
N TRP A 51 -1.63 20.20 4.01
CA TRP A 51 -1.33 18.99 3.28
C TRP A 51 -2.48 17.98 3.39
N LEU A 52 -3.30 17.92 2.35
CA LEU A 52 -4.57 17.18 2.38
C LEU A 52 -4.43 15.66 2.26
N TYR A 53 -3.24 15.18 1.89
CA TYR A 53 -3.01 13.77 1.53
C TYR A 53 -1.80 13.23 2.29
N ALA A 54 -1.95 13.03 3.57
CA ALA A 54 -0.91 12.46 4.42
C ALA A 54 -1.42 11.19 5.09
N THR A 55 -0.59 10.16 5.09
CA THR A 55 -0.76 8.93 5.86
C THR A 55 0.53 8.62 6.57
N ILE A 56 0.44 7.90 7.68
CA ILE A 56 1.59 7.29 8.33
C ILE A 56 1.15 6.08 9.13
N SER A 57 1.94 5.03 9.08
CA SER A 57 1.61 3.74 9.68
C SER A 57 2.81 3.15 10.38
N LEU A 58 2.57 2.51 11.52
CA LEU A 58 3.55 1.72 12.26
C LEU A 58 3.31 0.24 12.00
N ILE A 59 4.28 -0.41 11.40
CA ILE A 59 4.23 -1.81 11.01
C ILE A 59 5.10 -2.64 11.94
N ASP A 60 4.52 -3.70 12.50
CA ASP A 60 5.28 -4.74 13.20
C ASP A 60 5.91 -5.69 12.18
N LEU A 61 7.21 -5.51 11.94
CA LEU A 61 7.95 -6.31 10.96
C LEU A 61 8.03 -7.79 11.32
N SER A 62 7.85 -8.17 12.59
CA SER A 62 7.82 -9.59 12.99
C SER A 62 6.60 -10.35 12.46
N ARG A 63 5.61 -9.63 11.94
CA ARG A 63 4.36 -10.19 11.39
C ARG A 63 4.29 -10.15 9.85
N ILE A 64 5.31 -9.61 9.19
CA ILE A 64 5.31 -9.44 7.73
C ILE A 64 5.35 -10.78 6.99
N ASP A 65 6.02 -11.79 7.52
CA ASP A 65 6.06 -13.11 6.89
C ASP A 65 4.64 -13.71 6.75
N ALA A 66 3.79 -13.56 7.77
CA ALA A 66 2.40 -14.01 7.70
C ALA A 66 1.58 -13.25 6.64
N VAL A 67 1.87 -11.96 6.43
CA VAL A 67 1.26 -11.17 5.34
C VAL A 67 1.73 -11.69 3.99
N ALA A 68 3.03 -11.95 3.83
CA ALA A 68 3.61 -12.46 2.58
C ALA A 68 3.07 -13.84 2.22
N ASP A 69 3.00 -14.76 3.18
CA ASP A 69 2.49 -16.12 2.96
C ASP A 69 1.01 -16.10 2.54
N SER A 70 0.18 -15.35 3.29
CA SER A 70 -1.25 -15.21 2.94
C SER A 70 -1.46 -14.47 1.62
N TRP A 71 -0.56 -13.55 1.25
CA TRP A 71 -0.59 -12.90 -0.06
C TRP A 71 -0.40 -13.88 -1.21
N ARG A 72 0.52 -14.85 -1.09
CA ARG A 72 0.75 -15.87 -2.14
C ARG A 72 -0.53 -16.64 -2.46
N GLU A 73 -1.29 -17.04 -1.45
CA GLU A 73 -2.56 -17.75 -1.63
C GLU A 73 -3.60 -16.89 -2.37
N VAL A 74 -3.69 -15.61 -2.07
CA VAL A 74 -4.59 -14.66 -2.75
C VAL A 74 -4.10 -14.40 -4.17
N ALA A 75 -2.80 -14.23 -4.37
CA ALA A 75 -2.19 -14.00 -5.68
C ALA A 75 -2.43 -15.18 -6.63
N ASP A 76 -2.34 -16.42 -6.14
CA ASP A 76 -2.64 -17.62 -6.92
C ASP A 76 -4.10 -17.64 -7.37
N GLN A 77 -5.06 -17.31 -6.49
CA GLN A 77 -6.47 -17.23 -6.84
C GLN A 77 -6.72 -16.13 -7.89
N LEU A 78 -6.11 -14.95 -7.73
CA LEU A 78 -6.22 -13.86 -8.71
C LEU A 78 -5.62 -14.26 -10.05
N CYS A 79 -4.46 -14.94 -10.06
CA CYS A 79 -3.84 -15.47 -11.26
C CYS A 79 -4.77 -16.44 -12.00
N GLN A 80 -5.40 -17.37 -11.27
CA GLN A 80 -6.41 -18.25 -11.84
C GLN A 80 -7.56 -17.48 -12.48
N ARG A 81 -8.07 -16.40 -11.83
CA ARG A 81 -9.15 -15.57 -12.42
C ARG A 81 -8.72 -14.89 -13.72
N LEU A 82 -7.46 -14.44 -13.79
CA LEU A 82 -6.91 -13.88 -15.03
C LEU A 82 -6.87 -14.91 -16.16
N GLN A 83 -6.47 -16.14 -15.85
CA GLN A 83 -6.46 -17.27 -16.80
C GLN A 83 -7.87 -17.67 -17.25
N GLU A 84 -8.87 -17.54 -16.39
CA GLU A 84 -10.29 -17.70 -16.71
C GLU A 84 -10.87 -16.55 -17.56
N GLY A 85 -10.05 -15.54 -17.90
CA GLY A 85 -10.46 -14.39 -18.72
C GLY A 85 -11.11 -13.25 -17.94
N ARG A 86 -11.04 -13.25 -16.61
CA ARG A 86 -11.65 -12.22 -15.74
C ARG A 86 -10.76 -10.98 -15.53
N TYR A 87 -9.94 -10.66 -16.52
CA TYR A 87 -9.08 -9.46 -16.47
C TYR A 87 -9.87 -8.17 -16.18
N ALA A 88 -11.01 -7.98 -16.87
CA ALA A 88 -11.83 -6.78 -16.70
C ALA A 88 -12.36 -6.61 -15.26
N ASP A 89 -12.65 -7.71 -14.56
CA ASP A 89 -13.12 -7.66 -13.18
C ASP A 89 -11.98 -7.27 -12.23
N VAL A 90 -10.78 -7.82 -12.42
CA VAL A 90 -9.59 -7.46 -11.64
C VAL A 90 -9.22 -5.99 -11.89
N GLU A 91 -9.23 -5.54 -13.15
CA GLU A 91 -9.01 -4.15 -13.54
C GLU A 91 -10.03 -3.21 -12.88
N GLN A 92 -11.32 -3.57 -12.87
CA GLN A 92 -12.36 -2.78 -12.23
C GLN A 92 -12.13 -2.65 -10.72
N VAL A 93 -11.75 -3.73 -10.04
CA VAL A 93 -11.41 -3.72 -8.62
C VAL A 93 -10.25 -2.76 -8.35
N LEU A 94 -9.17 -2.83 -9.14
CA LEU A 94 -8.05 -1.89 -9.03
C LEU A 94 -8.47 -0.43 -9.21
N ARG A 95 -9.28 -0.13 -10.24
CA ARG A 95 -9.79 1.22 -10.49
C ARG A 95 -10.62 1.81 -9.35
N GLN A 96 -11.28 0.95 -8.58
CA GLN A 96 -12.11 1.37 -7.45
C GLN A 96 -11.35 1.40 -6.13
N SER A 97 -10.18 0.79 -6.08
CA SER A 97 -9.34 0.75 -4.89
C SER A 97 -8.74 2.12 -4.59
N LYS A 98 -8.48 2.39 -3.31
CA LYS A 98 -7.73 3.58 -2.90
C LYS A 98 -6.34 3.50 -3.49
N ALA A 99 -5.98 4.46 -4.34
CA ALA A 99 -4.66 4.55 -4.95
C ALA A 99 -3.85 5.69 -4.33
N TYR A 100 -2.53 5.59 -4.44
CA TYR A 100 -1.56 6.54 -3.90
C TYR A 100 -0.78 7.25 -5.01
N GLY A 101 -0.11 8.35 -4.64
CA GLY A 101 0.76 9.10 -5.56
C GLY A 101 0.04 10.08 -6.46
N GLN A 102 -0.97 10.76 -5.99
CA GLN A 102 -1.78 11.81 -6.62
C GLN A 102 -1.29 12.39 -7.94
N GLY A 103 -1.85 11.91 -9.07
CA GLY A 103 -1.51 12.41 -10.40
C GLY A 103 -0.16 11.91 -10.93
N THR A 104 0.59 11.16 -10.14
CA THR A 104 1.74 10.38 -10.55
C THR A 104 1.38 8.91 -10.51
N SER A 105 1.85 8.14 -11.49
CA SER A 105 1.51 6.74 -11.60
C SER A 105 2.53 5.92 -10.86
N TYR A 106 2.25 5.65 -9.59
CA TYR A 106 3.10 4.78 -8.78
C TYR A 106 2.64 3.32 -8.78
N ASP A 107 1.50 3.03 -9.41
CA ASP A 107 0.94 1.67 -9.47
C ASP A 107 0.75 1.05 -8.06
N GLN A 108 0.39 1.88 -7.08
CA GLN A 108 0.17 1.47 -5.70
C GLN A 108 -1.28 1.70 -5.28
N VAL A 109 -1.84 0.70 -4.63
CA VAL A 109 -3.18 0.74 -4.04
C VAL A 109 -3.14 0.30 -2.58
N ASP A 110 -4.11 0.75 -1.80
CA ASP A 110 -4.29 0.23 -0.44
C ASP A 110 -4.59 -1.28 -0.47
N MET A 111 -3.78 -2.06 0.24
CA MET A 111 -3.90 -3.51 0.23
C MET A 111 -5.25 -3.97 0.77
N THR A 112 -5.70 -3.45 1.90
CA THR A 112 -6.97 -3.88 2.53
C THR A 112 -8.19 -3.47 1.72
N ASP A 113 -8.19 -2.26 1.12
CA ASP A 113 -9.28 -1.82 0.25
C ASP A 113 -9.36 -2.65 -1.03
N PHE A 114 -8.21 -2.97 -1.65
CA PHE A 114 -8.13 -3.87 -2.80
C PHE A 114 -8.66 -5.27 -2.45
N LEU A 115 -8.20 -5.86 -1.36
CA LEU A 115 -8.60 -7.20 -0.92
C LEU A 115 -10.10 -7.28 -0.65
N THR A 116 -10.65 -6.29 0.05
CA THR A 116 -12.09 -6.22 0.35
C THR A 116 -12.92 -6.18 -0.94
N ARG A 117 -12.48 -5.41 -1.93
CA ARG A 117 -13.17 -5.35 -3.23
C ARG A 117 -13.01 -6.61 -4.04
N ALA A 118 -11.84 -7.22 -4.03
CA ALA A 118 -11.58 -8.48 -4.72
C ALA A 118 -12.47 -9.61 -4.17
N GLU A 119 -12.64 -9.69 -2.85
CA GLU A 119 -13.54 -10.64 -2.21
C GLU A 119 -15.01 -10.38 -2.58
N ASN A 120 -15.45 -9.12 -2.51
CA ASN A 120 -16.82 -8.74 -2.89
C ASN A 120 -17.13 -9.02 -4.37
N ALA A 121 -16.12 -8.98 -5.24
CA ALA A 121 -16.24 -9.33 -6.66
C ALA A 121 -16.12 -10.85 -6.92
N GLY A 122 -15.92 -11.67 -5.89
CA GLY A 122 -15.75 -13.12 -6.02
C GLY A 122 -14.46 -13.51 -6.77
N LEU A 123 -13.40 -12.71 -6.62
CA LEU A 123 -12.11 -12.95 -7.28
C LEU A 123 -11.18 -13.78 -6.41
N ALA A 124 -11.20 -13.57 -5.09
CA ALA A 124 -10.38 -14.30 -4.14
C ALA A 124 -11.04 -14.34 -2.76
N THR A 125 -10.64 -15.31 -1.94
CA THR A 125 -10.93 -15.32 -0.50
C THR A 125 -9.81 -14.61 0.22
N THR A 126 -10.11 -13.52 0.94
CA THR A 126 -9.07 -12.60 1.45
C THR A 126 -9.04 -12.48 2.98
N GLY A 127 -9.89 -13.21 3.69
CA GLY A 127 -10.08 -13.06 5.15
C GLY A 127 -8.80 -13.24 5.96
N GLU A 128 -8.01 -14.30 5.66
CA GLU A 128 -6.74 -14.58 6.35
C GLU A 128 -5.72 -13.48 6.11
N LEU A 129 -5.55 -13.04 4.85
CA LEU A 129 -4.62 -11.97 4.53
C LEU A 129 -5.03 -10.65 5.18
N ARG A 130 -6.31 -10.29 5.15
CA ARG A 130 -6.79 -9.07 5.83
C ARG A 130 -6.56 -9.13 7.33
N ARG A 131 -6.69 -10.30 7.95
CA ARG A 131 -6.35 -10.50 9.36
C ARG A 131 -4.86 -10.31 9.60
N ALA A 132 -3.99 -10.94 8.79
CA ALA A 132 -2.54 -10.79 8.89
C ALA A 132 -2.10 -9.32 8.74
N VAL A 133 -2.67 -8.58 7.78
CA VAL A 133 -2.44 -7.13 7.62
C VAL A 133 -2.87 -6.37 8.87
N SER A 134 -4.07 -6.63 9.40
CA SER A 134 -4.58 -5.97 10.62
C SER A 134 -3.73 -6.25 11.86
N GLU A 135 -3.08 -7.41 11.92
CA GLU A 135 -2.15 -7.74 13.01
C GLU A 135 -0.77 -7.11 12.82
N ALA A 136 -0.33 -6.89 11.57
CA ALA A 136 0.94 -6.25 11.25
C ALA A 136 0.88 -4.73 11.39
N VAL A 137 -0.24 -4.09 11.02
CA VAL A 137 -0.45 -2.64 11.16
C VAL A 137 -0.88 -2.32 12.59
N VAL A 138 0.06 -2.00 13.45
CA VAL A 138 -0.20 -1.79 14.89
C VAL A 138 -0.65 -0.38 15.23
N TYR A 139 -0.40 0.59 14.35
CA TYR A 139 -0.91 1.95 14.44
C TYR A 139 -1.00 2.57 13.04
N ARG A 140 -1.99 3.41 12.81
CA ARG A 140 -2.08 4.23 11.60
C ARG A 140 -2.85 5.51 11.84
N THR A 141 -2.49 6.57 11.11
CA THR A 141 -3.20 7.83 11.09
C THR A 141 -3.10 8.47 9.69
N GLY A 142 -4.00 9.40 9.39
CA GLY A 142 -4.01 10.10 8.10
C GLY A 142 -5.00 11.26 8.09
N THR A 143 -4.84 12.13 7.10
CA THR A 143 -5.77 13.24 6.88
C THR A 143 -7.16 12.74 6.48
N PRO A 144 -8.23 13.54 6.60
CA PRO A 144 -9.60 13.11 6.28
C PRO A 144 -9.81 12.61 4.85
N LEU A 145 -9.03 13.08 3.87
CA LEU A 145 -9.08 12.57 2.49
C LEU A 145 -8.41 11.20 2.31
N MET A 146 -7.75 10.72 3.36
CA MET A 146 -7.05 9.44 3.39
C MET A 146 -7.74 8.41 4.31
N ASP A 147 -9.04 8.56 4.54
CA ASP A 147 -9.85 7.72 5.42
C ASP A 147 -9.88 6.23 5.02
N ARG A 148 -9.67 5.94 3.72
CA ARG A 148 -9.59 4.56 3.18
C ARG A 148 -8.20 3.96 3.17
N SER A 149 -7.19 4.65 3.70
CA SER A 149 -5.84 4.11 3.86
C SER A 149 -5.77 3.20 5.08
N ASN A 150 -5.18 2.02 4.94
CA ASN A 150 -5.19 0.97 5.95
C ASN A 150 -3.80 0.53 6.41
N GLY A 151 -2.75 1.22 5.99
CA GLY A 151 -1.41 1.11 6.54
C GLY A 151 -0.42 0.30 5.71
N LEU A 152 -0.87 -0.44 4.69
CA LEU A 152 0.00 -1.14 3.74
C LEU A 152 -0.45 -0.90 2.30
N ALA A 153 0.49 -0.49 1.46
CA ALA A 153 0.29 -0.39 0.02
C ALA A 153 0.71 -1.68 -0.69
N LEU A 154 -0.04 -2.02 -1.74
CA LEU A 154 0.26 -3.12 -2.66
C LEU A 154 0.65 -2.54 -4.01
N TYR A 155 1.81 -2.94 -4.54
CA TYR A 155 2.23 -2.59 -5.89
C TYR A 155 1.62 -3.56 -6.91
N ILE A 156 0.84 -3.02 -7.86
CA ILE A 156 0.27 -3.78 -8.99
C ILE A 156 0.49 -2.96 -10.27
N PRO A 157 1.14 -3.51 -11.32
CA PRO A 157 1.52 -2.77 -12.52
C PRO A 157 0.32 -2.54 -13.44
N TYR A 158 -0.41 -1.45 -13.28
CA TYR A 158 -1.61 -1.17 -14.08
C TYR A 158 -1.50 0.04 -15.00
N GLU A 159 -0.55 0.94 -14.79
CA GLU A 159 -0.51 2.16 -15.58
C GLU A 159 0.57 2.23 -16.62
N LYS A 160 1.78 1.65 -16.55
CA LYS A 160 2.61 2.12 -17.57
C LYS A 160 3.92 1.62 -18.01
N TYR A 161 4.81 2.32 -18.15
CA TYR A 161 6.10 2.31 -18.88
C TYR A 161 6.86 1.00 -18.67
N ALA A 162 6.94 0.17 -19.71
CA ALA A 162 7.61 -1.13 -19.67
C ALA A 162 8.98 -1.06 -18.95
N ARG A 163 9.80 -0.05 -19.26
CA ARG A 163 11.11 0.13 -18.60
C ARG A 163 11.03 0.40 -17.09
N TYR A 164 9.94 1.01 -16.62
CA TYR A 164 9.72 1.24 -15.19
C TYR A 164 9.30 -0.05 -14.50
N GLN A 165 8.39 -0.79 -15.11
CA GLN A 165 7.94 -2.07 -14.60
C GLN A 165 9.10 -3.08 -14.48
N GLU A 166 9.97 -3.15 -15.48
CA GLU A 166 11.17 -3.98 -15.42
C GLU A 166 12.12 -3.59 -14.27
N LYS A 167 12.28 -2.28 -14.02
CA LYS A 167 13.08 -1.81 -12.88
C LYS A 167 12.48 -2.20 -11.54
N VAL A 168 11.16 -2.02 -11.37
CA VAL A 168 10.47 -2.38 -10.13
C VAL A 168 10.54 -3.89 -9.91
N ARG A 169 10.24 -4.70 -10.94
CA ARG A 169 10.35 -6.16 -10.85
C ARG A 169 11.75 -6.60 -10.40
N LYS A 170 12.79 -6.03 -11.02
CA LYS A 170 14.18 -6.30 -10.62
C LYS A 170 14.48 -5.88 -9.19
N ALA A 171 13.94 -4.75 -8.74
CA ALA A 171 14.12 -4.28 -7.37
C ALA A 171 13.42 -5.21 -6.36
N LEU A 172 12.20 -5.68 -6.65
CA LEU A 172 11.48 -6.64 -5.81
C LEU A 172 12.25 -7.95 -5.67
N LEU A 173 12.71 -8.55 -6.77
CA LEU A 173 13.55 -9.74 -6.72
C LEU A 173 14.87 -9.50 -5.96
N GLY A 174 15.46 -8.32 -6.10
CA GLY A 174 16.66 -7.92 -5.36
C GLY A 174 16.43 -7.70 -3.86
N SER A 175 15.19 -7.51 -3.44
CA SER A 175 14.80 -7.34 -2.02
C SER A 175 14.28 -8.61 -1.35
N GLY A 176 14.37 -9.77 -2.03
CA GLY A 176 14.06 -11.06 -1.44
C GLY A 176 12.83 -11.76 -2.00
N PHE A 177 12.02 -11.09 -2.83
CA PHE A 177 10.94 -11.77 -3.55
C PHE A 177 11.52 -12.86 -4.47
N GLN A 178 10.81 -13.97 -4.58
CA GLN A 178 11.17 -15.06 -5.49
C GLN A 178 10.40 -14.92 -6.81
N GLU A 179 10.83 -15.64 -7.86
CA GLU A 179 10.14 -15.61 -9.15
C GLU A 179 8.67 -16.08 -9.04
N GLU A 180 8.39 -17.02 -8.14
CA GLU A 180 7.04 -17.51 -7.86
C GLU A 180 6.13 -16.44 -7.28
N ASP A 181 6.66 -15.53 -6.46
CA ASP A 181 5.93 -14.42 -5.86
C ASP A 181 5.45 -13.41 -6.92
N MET A 182 6.07 -13.41 -8.09
CA MET A 182 5.79 -12.49 -9.19
C MET A 182 4.71 -12.99 -10.16
N ALA A 183 4.18 -14.19 -9.99
CA ALA A 183 3.28 -14.83 -10.97
C ALA A 183 2.04 -13.98 -11.29
N PHE A 184 1.33 -13.48 -10.28
CA PHE A 184 0.18 -12.59 -10.47
C PHE A 184 0.58 -11.27 -11.14
N TRP A 185 1.70 -10.68 -10.71
CA TRP A 185 2.24 -9.44 -11.25
C TRP A 185 2.57 -9.57 -12.73
N ASP A 186 3.30 -10.63 -13.11
CA ASP A 186 3.72 -10.90 -14.49
C ASP A 186 2.50 -11.17 -15.40
N GLU A 187 1.55 -11.99 -14.95
CA GLU A 187 0.34 -12.32 -15.71
C GLU A 187 -0.53 -11.07 -15.91
N PHE A 188 -0.80 -10.33 -14.83
CA PHE A 188 -1.60 -9.11 -14.92
C PHE A 188 -0.95 -8.08 -15.84
N TYR A 189 0.37 -7.85 -15.71
CA TYR A 189 1.09 -6.91 -16.55
C TYR A 189 1.13 -7.33 -18.03
N SER A 190 1.21 -8.61 -18.30
CA SER A 190 1.08 -9.15 -19.68
C SER A 190 -0.26 -8.75 -20.31
N LEU A 191 -1.35 -8.86 -19.54
CA LEU A 191 -2.69 -8.46 -19.98
C LEU A 191 -2.84 -6.95 -20.12
N VAL A 192 -2.25 -6.15 -19.23
CA VAL A 192 -2.20 -4.68 -19.35
C VAL A 192 -1.51 -4.27 -20.65
N LYS A 193 -0.39 -4.90 -21.00
CA LYS A 193 0.30 -4.63 -22.27
C LYS A 193 -0.57 -4.95 -23.50
N LYS A 194 -1.35 -6.02 -23.43
CA LYS A 194 -2.22 -6.47 -24.51
C LYS A 194 -3.47 -5.59 -24.67
N ASN A 195 -4.08 -5.16 -23.55
CA ASN A 195 -5.35 -4.44 -23.54
C ASN A 195 -5.17 -2.91 -23.51
N GLY A 196 -3.93 -2.45 -23.36
CA GLY A 196 -3.58 -1.04 -23.18
C GLY A 196 -3.66 -0.59 -21.71
N PRO A 197 -3.09 0.58 -21.39
CA PRO A 197 -3.02 1.07 -20.03
C PRO A 197 -4.42 1.38 -19.48
N THR A 198 -4.66 0.93 -18.29
CA THR A 198 -5.84 1.32 -17.51
C THR A 198 -5.74 2.81 -17.20
N LYS A 199 -6.57 3.62 -17.84
CA LYS A 199 -6.67 5.02 -17.43
C LYS A 199 -7.47 5.10 -16.15
N LEU A 200 -6.78 5.26 -15.02
CA LEU A 200 -7.44 5.67 -13.79
C LEU A 200 -8.08 7.06 -14.03
N VAL A 201 -9.40 7.07 -13.96
CA VAL A 201 -10.12 8.35 -13.88
C VAL A 201 -10.08 8.75 -12.42
N TRP A 202 -9.10 9.56 -12.05
CA TRP A 202 -9.08 10.20 -10.74
C TRP A 202 -10.41 10.95 -10.56
N PRO A 203 -11.11 10.77 -9.44
CA PRO A 203 -12.25 11.62 -9.15
C PRO A 203 -11.74 13.07 -9.18
N LYS A 204 -12.18 13.84 -10.15
CA LYS A 204 -11.96 15.29 -10.13
C LYS A 204 -12.60 15.78 -8.84
N ASN A 205 -11.79 16.31 -7.96
CA ASN A 205 -12.28 16.99 -6.77
C ASN A 205 -13.35 17.99 -7.22
N ARG A 206 -14.57 17.78 -6.77
CA ARG A 206 -15.61 18.81 -6.79
C ARG A 206 -15.60 19.51 -5.44
#